data_fbb465c8f068f501a071e84e6ec0cd5a
#
_entry.id   fbb465c8f068f501a071e84e6ec0cd5a
#
_cell.length_a   1.000
_cell.length_b   1.000
_cell.length_c   1.000
_cell.angle_alpha   90.00
_cell.angle_beta   90.00
_cell.angle_gamma   90.00
#
_symmetry.space_group_name_H-M   'P 1'
#
loop_
_entity.id
_entity.type
_entity.pdbx_description
1 polymer ?
#
loop_
_entity_poly.entity_id
_entity_poly.type
_entity_poly.pdbx_seq_one_letter_code
_entity_poly.pdbx_strand_id
1 'polypeptide(L)'
;MLSRRLITGPILILILLLVVWWDDWLGPVAFGETQLAPGIALLGICMVVAALAVLELCTIAEATGRSTSPMLTIFAVEVLLIGLWGGSAETNTGVVLLVIVATWFASLWQHACGQRTKGVLNDAAATTAITLYVGGCLGFFLLLRHDVSAWWIAAVVLITKSCDIGAYFTGCSLGRHKLIPWVSPGKTVEGLIGGLALAAGVAVLASCLLASYGYKDISWPMAIVLGVLLGLAGQAGDLSMSLIKRDAEVKDCSDTIPGMGGVMDVLDSLLLAAPVAWLCFR
;
A
#
# COMPACT_ATOMS: atom_id res chain seq x y z
N MET A 1 -20.69 -5.77 -13.82
CA MET A 1 -19.64 -5.37 -12.87
C MET A 1 -19.02 -6.57 -12.13
N LEU A 2 -19.81 -7.49 -11.54
CA LEU A 2 -19.25 -8.64 -10.78
C LEU A 2 -18.36 -9.56 -11.64
N SER A 3 -18.75 -9.86 -12.88
CA SER A 3 -17.97 -10.70 -13.80
C SER A 3 -16.56 -10.17 -14.08
N ARG A 4 -16.39 -8.86 -14.20
CA ARG A 4 -15.08 -8.25 -14.42
C ARG A 4 -14.18 -8.38 -13.17
N ARG A 5 -14.72 -8.20 -11.96
CA ARG A 5 -13.97 -8.37 -10.69
C ARG A 5 -13.51 -9.82 -10.49
N LEU A 6 -14.33 -10.80 -10.90
CA LEU A 6 -14.00 -12.23 -10.83
C LEU A 6 -12.84 -12.62 -11.77
N ILE A 7 -12.57 -11.84 -12.80
CA ILE A 7 -11.43 -12.05 -13.71
C ILE A 7 -10.21 -11.25 -13.24
N THR A 8 -10.40 -9.97 -12.92
CA THR A 8 -9.29 -9.06 -12.58
C THR A 8 -8.61 -9.45 -11.27
N GLY A 9 -9.37 -9.88 -10.25
CA GLY A 9 -8.82 -10.28 -8.96
C GLY A 9 -7.81 -11.43 -9.05
N PRO A 10 -8.17 -12.60 -9.64
CA PRO A 10 -7.21 -13.70 -9.87
C PRO A 10 -5.99 -13.30 -10.71
N ILE A 11 -6.16 -12.43 -11.71
CA ILE A 11 -5.04 -11.95 -12.52
C ILE A 11 -4.06 -11.15 -11.66
N LEU A 12 -4.53 -10.23 -10.82
CA LEU A 12 -3.68 -9.46 -9.92
C LEU A 12 -2.95 -10.36 -8.91
N ILE A 13 -3.65 -11.37 -8.37
CA ILE A 13 -3.02 -12.36 -7.48
C ILE A 13 -1.93 -13.15 -8.23
N LEU A 14 -2.20 -13.57 -9.47
CA LEU A 14 -1.23 -14.29 -10.28
C LEU A 14 0.01 -13.42 -10.56
N ILE A 15 -0.18 -12.14 -10.92
CA ILE A 15 0.91 -11.19 -11.13
C ILE A 15 1.73 -11.05 -9.85
N LEU A 16 1.08 -10.87 -8.69
CA LEU A 16 1.77 -10.80 -7.40
C LEU A 16 2.61 -12.05 -7.13
N LEU A 17 2.05 -13.25 -7.32
CA LEU A 17 2.75 -14.50 -7.08
C LEU A 17 3.93 -14.68 -8.05
N LEU A 18 3.79 -14.27 -9.32
CA LEU A 18 4.87 -14.30 -10.29
C LEU A 18 6.00 -13.33 -9.91
N VAL A 19 5.68 -12.11 -9.46
CA VAL A 19 6.68 -11.14 -9.01
C VAL A 19 7.41 -11.66 -7.78
N VAL A 20 6.68 -12.18 -6.80
CA VAL A 20 7.24 -12.75 -5.56
C VAL A 20 8.14 -13.95 -5.88
N TRP A 21 7.68 -14.86 -6.74
CA TRP A 21 8.47 -16.01 -7.17
C TRP A 21 9.74 -15.57 -7.91
N TRP A 22 9.63 -14.59 -8.79
CA TRP A 22 10.79 -14.06 -9.52
C TRP A 22 11.77 -13.35 -8.59
N ASP A 23 11.27 -12.56 -7.64
CA ASP A 23 12.08 -11.86 -6.65
C ASP A 23 12.84 -12.82 -5.72
N ASP A 24 12.16 -13.91 -5.30
CA ASP A 24 12.76 -14.93 -4.45
C ASP A 24 13.82 -15.76 -5.24
N TRP A 25 13.55 -16.05 -6.53
CA TRP A 25 14.48 -16.75 -7.41
C TRP A 25 15.72 -15.91 -7.76
N LEU A 26 15.57 -14.60 -8.00
CA LEU A 26 16.70 -13.71 -8.26
C LEU A 26 17.62 -13.61 -7.04
N GLY A 27 17.07 -13.61 -5.82
CA GLY A 27 17.84 -13.41 -4.60
C GLY A 27 18.62 -12.10 -4.60
N PRO A 28 19.71 -12.01 -3.85
CA PRO A 28 20.63 -10.88 -3.90
C PRO A 28 21.41 -10.92 -5.21
N VAL A 29 21.23 -9.88 -6.05
CA VAL A 29 21.91 -9.77 -7.35
C VAL A 29 23.34 -9.29 -7.14
N ALA A 30 24.33 -10.02 -7.66
CA ALA A 30 25.72 -9.64 -7.61
C ALA A 30 26.11 -8.79 -8.84
N PHE A 31 26.66 -7.60 -8.59
CA PHE A 31 27.31 -6.76 -9.61
C PHE A 31 28.80 -6.64 -9.28
N GLY A 32 29.62 -7.47 -9.89
CA GLY A 32 31.06 -7.54 -9.57
C GLY A 32 31.29 -7.99 -8.14
N GLU A 33 31.99 -7.17 -7.34
CA GLU A 33 32.25 -7.45 -5.91
C GLU A 33 31.11 -6.98 -4.99
N THR A 34 30.14 -6.22 -5.51
CA THR A 34 29.02 -5.71 -4.72
C THR A 34 27.79 -6.60 -4.88
N GLN A 35 27.19 -7.00 -3.76
CA GLN A 35 25.88 -7.65 -3.74
C GLN A 35 24.81 -6.58 -3.52
N LEU A 36 23.87 -6.49 -4.47
CA LEU A 36 22.68 -5.66 -4.31
C LEU A 36 21.71 -6.30 -3.30
N ALA A 37 20.98 -5.46 -2.60
CA ALA A 37 19.94 -5.91 -1.69
C ALA A 37 18.90 -6.79 -2.43
N PRO A 38 18.30 -7.79 -1.77
CA PRO A 38 17.20 -8.55 -2.34
C PRO A 38 15.98 -7.64 -2.56
N GLY A 39 15.07 -8.02 -3.45
CA GLY A 39 13.85 -7.26 -3.65
C GLY A 39 13.87 -6.35 -4.88
N ILE A 40 14.76 -6.58 -5.86
CA ILE A 40 14.84 -5.75 -7.07
C ILE A 40 13.59 -5.87 -7.95
N ALA A 41 12.99 -7.06 -8.05
CA ALA A 41 11.76 -7.25 -8.79
C ALA A 41 10.57 -6.59 -8.07
N LEU A 42 10.56 -6.69 -6.73
CA LEU A 42 9.58 -6.01 -5.88
C LEU A 42 9.73 -4.48 -5.99
N LEU A 43 10.96 -3.95 -5.99
CA LEU A 43 11.22 -2.52 -6.23
C LEU A 43 10.63 -2.07 -7.57
N GLY A 44 10.91 -2.81 -8.66
CA GLY A 44 10.39 -2.47 -9.98
C GLY A 44 8.88 -2.39 -10.05
N ILE A 45 8.15 -3.36 -9.45
CA ILE A 45 6.69 -3.30 -9.41
C ILE A 45 6.19 -2.17 -8.50
N CYS A 46 6.83 -1.94 -7.35
CA CYS A 46 6.49 -0.84 -6.45
C CYS A 46 6.63 0.51 -7.15
N MET A 47 7.69 0.73 -7.95
CA MET A 47 7.90 1.95 -8.71
C MET A 47 6.77 2.18 -9.72
N VAL A 48 6.44 1.17 -10.55
CA VAL A 48 5.35 1.29 -11.53
C VAL A 48 4.01 1.59 -10.85
N VAL A 49 3.69 0.84 -9.81
CA VAL A 49 2.43 0.98 -9.08
C VAL A 49 2.37 2.31 -8.34
N ALA A 50 3.48 2.77 -7.77
CA ALA A 50 3.59 4.08 -7.11
C ALA A 50 3.37 5.24 -8.09
N ALA A 51 3.98 5.18 -9.27
CA ALA A 51 3.79 6.21 -10.29
C ALA A 51 2.32 6.35 -10.70
N LEU A 52 1.63 5.23 -10.93
CA LEU A 52 0.20 5.22 -11.25
C LEU A 52 -0.65 5.74 -10.09
N ALA A 53 -0.38 5.31 -8.86
CA ALA A 53 -1.09 5.76 -7.66
C ALA A 53 -0.91 7.27 -7.42
N VAL A 54 0.30 7.80 -7.65
CA VAL A 54 0.58 9.25 -7.57
C VAL A 54 -0.22 10.03 -8.60
N LEU A 55 -0.29 9.57 -9.85
CA LEU A 55 -1.10 10.24 -10.88
C LEU A 55 -2.57 10.33 -10.48
N GLU A 56 -3.13 9.24 -9.96
CA GLU A 56 -4.52 9.21 -9.49
C GLU A 56 -4.75 10.15 -8.29
N LEU A 57 -3.85 10.14 -7.30
CA LEU A 57 -3.97 11.04 -6.13
C LEU A 57 -3.77 12.51 -6.48
N CYS A 58 -2.86 12.84 -7.41
CA CYS A 58 -2.71 14.19 -7.92
C CYS A 58 -4.01 14.67 -8.60
N THR A 59 -4.65 13.83 -9.42
CA THR A 59 -5.94 14.15 -10.04
C THR A 59 -7.03 14.40 -9.00
N ILE A 60 -7.08 13.59 -7.93
CA ILE A 60 -8.00 13.79 -6.81
C ILE A 60 -7.70 15.10 -6.07
N ALA A 61 -6.42 15.41 -5.83
CA ALA A 61 -6.01 16.66 -5.18
C ALA A 61 -6.41 17.89 -6.03
N GLU A 62 -6.26 17.81 -7.35
CA GLU A 62 -6.69 18.87 -8.27
C GLU A 62 -8.22 19.08 -8.23
N ALA A 63 -9.01 18.00 -8.13
CA ALA A 63 -10.46 18.09 -7.97
C ALA A 63 -10.87 18.83 -6.69
N THR A 64 -10.02 18.79 -5.63
CA THR A 64 -10.23 19.57 -4.39
C THR A 64 -9.61 20.97 -4.43
N GLY A 65 -9.16 21.43 -5.60
CA GLY A 65 -8.60 22.77 -5.82
C GLY A 65 -7.14 22.92 -5.37
N ARG A 66 -6.43 21.82 -5.14
CA ARG A 66 -4.99 21.81 -4.79
C ARG A 66 -4.16 21.57 -6.05
N SER A 67 -3.16 22.42 -6.27
CA SER A 67 -2.24 22.28 -7.42
C SER A 67 -1.02 21.45 -7.01
N THR A 68 -1.00 20.19 -7.40
CA THR A 68 0.14 19.30 -7.19
C THR A 68 0.93 19.14 -8.48
N SER A 69 2.22 18.82 -8.37
CA SER A 69 3.05 18.50 -9.53
C SER A 69 3.26 16.98 -9.63
N PRO A 70 2.58 16.26 -10.53
CA PRO A 70 2.72 14.82 -10.64
C PRO A 70 4.16 14.38 -10.88
N MET A 71 4.90 15.09 -11.74
CA MET A 71 6.31 14.76 -12.06
C MET A 71 7.22 14.88 -10.83
N LEU A 72 7.09 15.98 -10.06
CA LEU A 72 7.86 16.14 -8.81
C LEU A 72 7.50 15.07 -7.81
N THR A 73 6.21 14.77 -7.65
CA THR A 73 5.73 13.77 -6.67
C THR A 73 6.21 12.37 -7.05
N ILE A 74 6.10 11.97 -8.33
CA ILE A 74 6.64 10.69 -8.81
C ILE A 74 8.12 10.61 -8.54
N PHE A 75 8.91 11.62 -8.96
CA PHE A 75 10.36 11.63 -8.74
C PHE A 75 10.73 11.48 -7.26
N ALA A 76 10.03 12.21 -6.37
CA ALA A 76 10.26 12.13 -4.94
C ALA A 76 9.93 10.74 -4.37
N VAL A 77 8.83 10.11 -4.83
CA VAL A 77 8.44 8.76 -4.43
C VAL A 77 9.47 7.73 -4.91
N GLU A 78 9.93 7.83 -6.15
CA GLU A 78 10.93 6.91 -6.71
C GLU A 78 12.27 6.99 -5.97
N VAL A 79 12.73 8.21 -5.66
CA VAL A 79 13.94 8.43 -4.86
C VAL A 79 13.78 7.82 -3.47
N LEU A 80 12.60 7.97 -2.85
CA LEU A 80 12.28 7.39 -1.55
C LEU A 80 12.31 5.85 -1.60
N LEU A 81 11.67 5.23 -2.59
CA LEU A 81 11.65 3.78 -2.75
C LEU A 81 13.05 3.19 -2.98
N ILE A 82 13.84 3.80 -3.87
CA ILE A 82 15.22 3.37 -4.14
C ILE A 82 16.07 3.49 -2.87
N GLY A 83 15.94 4.61 -2.14
CA GLY A 83 16.68 4.84 -0.91
C GLY A 83 16.33 3.85 0.20
N LEU A 84 15.04 3.52 0.36
CA LEU A 84 14.58 2.53 1.34
C LEU A 84 14.97 1.10 0.96
N TRP A 85 15.05 0.79 -0.34
CA TRP A 85 15.48 -0.52 -0.80
C TRP A 85 16.97 -0.78 -0.58
N GLY A 86 17.85 0.21 -0.85
CA GLY A 86 19.31 0.03 -0.82
C GLY A 86 19.97 0.44 0.50
N GLY A 87 19.23 1.05 1.43
CA GLY A 87 19.78 1.71 2.60
C GLY A 87 19.87 0.83 3.86
N SER A 88 20.83 1.18 4.74
CA SER A 88 20.83 0.73 6.14
C SER A 88 19.79 1.49 6.96
N ALA A 89 19.48 1.03 8.20
CA ALA A 89 18.52 1.71 9.07
C ALA A 89 18.83 3.20 9.30
N GLU A 90 20.10 3.54 9.43
CA GLU A 90 20.55 4.95 9.58
C GLU A 90 20.36 5.75 8.29
N THR A 91 20.76 5.16 7.14
CA THR A 91 20.61 5.77 5.81
C THR A 91 19.12 5.97 5.48
N ASN A 92 18.26 5.01 5.82
CA ASN A 92 16.83 5.07 5.56
C ASN A 92 16.17 6.27 6.25
N THR A 93 16.54 6.54 7.52
CA THR A 93 16.04 7.73 8.23
C THR A 93 16.49 9.01 7.55
N GLY A 94 17.76 9.09 7.13
CA GLY A 94 18.30 10.23 6.40
C GLY A 94 17.61 10.47 5.06
N VAL A 95 17.37 9.41 4.29
CA VAL A 95 16.65 9.48 3.00
C VAL A 95 15.24 9.99 3.17
N VAL A 96 14.48 9.45 4.14
CA VAL A 96 13.10 9.90 4.41
C VAL A 96 13.08 11.39 4.74
N LEU A 97 13.92 11.84 5.66
CA LEU A 97 13.99 13.26 6.04
C LEU A 97 14.40 14.14 4.86
N LEU A 98 15.41 13.72 4.09
CA LEU A 98 15.87 14.47 2.92
C LEU A 98 14.77 14.59 1.88
N VAL A 99 14.05 13.51 1.55
CA VAL A 99 12.97 13.52 0.56
C VAL A 99 11.83 14.43 1.03
N ILE A 100 11.43 14.37 2.31
CA ILE A 100 10.41 15.27 2.85
C ILE A 100 10.82 16.74 2.66
N VAL A 101 12.01 17.09 3.11
CA VAL A 101 12.50 18.47 3.04
C VAL A 101 12.65 18.90 1.57
N ALA A 102 13.26 18.07 0.73
CA ALA A 102 13.47 18.38 -0.69
C ALA A 102 12.14 18.55 -1.43
N THR A 103 11.17 17.67 -1.21
CA THR A 103 9.85 17.75 -1.85
C THR A 103 9.10 19.02 -1.43
N TRP A 104 9.14 19.34 -0.14
CA TRP A 104 8.56 20.56 0.39
C TRP A 104 9.15 21.81 -0.26
N PHE A 105 10.46 21.96 -0.23
CA PHE A 105 11.12 23.12 -0.83
C PHE A 105 10.99 23.18 -2.36
N ALA A 106 11.04 22.03 -3.05
CA ALA A 106 10.84 21.97 -4.49
C ALA A 106 9.43 22.41 -4.89
N SER A 107 8.40 22.04 -4.11
CA SER A 107 7.03 22.50 -4.32
C SER A 107 6.91 24.02 -4.12
N LEU A 108 7.51 24.58 -3.06
CA LEU A 108 7.56 26.03 -2.85
C LEU A 108 8.28 26.74 -4.01
N TRP A 109 9.39 26.18 -4.49
CA TRP A 109 10.15 26.75 -5.59
C TRP A 109 9.36 26.75 -6.91
N GLN A 110 8.61 25.70 -7.20
CA GLN A 110 7.71 25.66 -8.38
C GLN A 110 6.68 26.79 -8.35
N HIS A 111 6.08 27.06 -7.17
CA HIS A 111 5.15 28.17 -7.02
C HIS A 111 5.84 29.53 -7.20
N ALA A 112 7.04 29.70 -6.68
CA ALA A 112 7.83 30.91 -6.86
C ALA A 112 8.16 31.16 -8.34
N CYS A 113 8.61 30.16 -9.09
CA CYS A 113 8.85 30.23 -10.53
C CYS A 113 7.57 30.51 -11.33
N GLY A 114 6.45 29.96 -10.90
CA GLY A 114 5.13 30.19 -11.50
C GLY A 114 4.46 31.49 -11.09
N GLN A 115 5.13 32.32 -10.28
CA GLN A 115 4.60 33.60 -9.74
C GLN A 115 3.25 33.43 -9.00
N ARG A 116 3.02 32.26 -8.41
CA ARG A 116 1.80 31.95 -7.65
C ARG A 116 2.08 32.07 -6.16
N THR A 117 1.26 32.86 -5.45
CA THR A 117 1.42 33.08 -3.99
C THR A 117 0.25 32.57 -3.17
N LYS A 118 -0.89 32.26 -3.82
CA LYS A 118 -2.08 31.74 -3.13
C LYS A 118 -2.05 30.22 -3.08
N GLY A 119 -2.40 29.64 -1.92
CA GLY A 119 -2.54 28.19 -1.76
C GLY A 119 -1.22 27.43 -1.60
N VAL A 120 -0.06 28.10 -1.68
CA VAL A 120 1.28 27.50 -1.71
C VAL A 120 1.52 26.50 -0.58
N LEU A 121 1.09 26.84 0.64
CA LEU A 121 1.23 25.94 1.80
C LEU A 121 0.41 24.66 1.64
N ASN A 122 -0.84 24.80 1.16
CA ASN A 122 -1.73 23.65 0.97
C ASN A 122 -1.24 22.73 -0.16
N ASP A 123 -0.74 23.32 -1.25
CA ASP A 123 -0.22 22.58 -2.40
C ASP A 123 1.08 21.84 -2.04
N ALA A 124 1.99 22.50 -1.31
CA ALA A 124 3.22 21.87 -0.81
C ALA A 124 2.90 20.76 0.20
N ALA A 125 1.94 20.99 1.09
CA ALA A 125 1.48 19.98 2.04
C ALA A 125 0.86 18.76 1.32
N ALA A 126 0.02 18.98 0.29
CA ALA A 126 -0.59 17.93 -0.49
C ALA A 126 0.48 17.09 -1.23
N THR A 127 1.42 17.74 -1.91
CA THR A 127 2.52 17.08 -2.63
C THR A 127 3.36 16.22 -1.68
N THR A 128 3.73 16.77 -0.52
CA THR A 128 4.52 16.04 0.50
C THR A 128 3.72 14.90 1.13
N ALA A 129 2.44 15.11 1.41
CA ALA A 129 1.56 14.08 1.96
C ALA A 129 1.38 12.90 1.00
N ILE A 130 1.17 13.17 -0.30
CA ILE A 130 1.08 12.12 -1.33
C ILE A 130 2.40 11.34 -1.40
N THR A 131 3.55 12.04 -1.39
CA THR A 131 4.89 11.41 -1.40
C THR A 131 5.06 10.45 -0.24
N LEU A 132 4.71 10.87 0.98
CA LEU A 132 4.82 10.04 2.18
C LEU A 132 3.80 8.91 2.20
N TYR A 133 2.57 9.17 1.78
CA TYR A 133 1.51 8.18 1.80
C TYR A 133 1.80 7.04 0.82
N VAL A 134 2.15 7.36 -0.42
CA VAL A 134 2.43 6.33 -1.43
C VAL A 134 3.84 5.77 -1.22
N GLY A 135 4.87 6.60 -1.27
CA GLY A 135 6.27 6.15 -1.22
C GLY A 135 6.67 5.60 0.14
N GLY A 136 6.24 6.26 1.23
CA GLY A 136 6.51 5.79 2.59
C GLY A 136 5.84 4.44 2.87
N CYS A 137 4.54 4.30 2.57
CA CYS A 137 3.83 3.05 2.84
C CYS A 137 4.29 1.90 1.94
N LEU A 138 4.50 2.11 0.63
CA LEU A 138 5.05 1.08 -0.26
C LEU A 138 6.49 0.72 0.12
N GLY A 139 7.27 1.70 0.56
CA GLY A 139 8.65 1.48 1.04
C GLY A 139 8.73 0.49 2.19
N PHE A 140 7.69 0.37 3.03
CA PHE A 140 7.66 -0.66 4.08
C PHE A 140 7.61 -2.09 3.54
N PHE A 141 7.07 -2.33 2.34
CA PHE A 141 7.20 -3.65 1.70
C PHE A 141 8.65 -3.95 1.33
N LEU A 142 9.42 -2.95 0.91
CA LEU A 142 10.85 -3.10 0.61
C LEU A 142 11.66 -3.35 1.89
N LEU A 143 11.36 -2.60 2.96
CA LEU A 143 11.97 -2.83 4.28
C LEU A 143 11.61 -4.23 4.81
N LEU A 144 10.36 -4.65 4.68
CA LEU A 144 9.92 -5.99 5.08
C LEU A 144 10.67 -7.08 4.30
N ARG A 145 10.98 -6.84 3.01
CA ARG A 145 11.73 -7.81 2.18
C ARG A 145 13.15 -8.05 2.70
N HIS A 146 13.77 -7.09 3.39
CA HIS A 146 15.06 -7.31 4.06
C HIS A 146 14.97 -8.24 5.26
N ASP A 147 13.85 -8.20 6.00
CA ASP A 147 13.68 -8.93 7.26
C ASP A 147 13.10 -10.32 7.03
N VAL A 148 12.32 -10.50 5.95
CA VAL A 148 11.63 -11.76 5.64
C VAL A 148 11.66 -12.08 4.14
N SER A 149 11.26 -13.29 3.77
CA SER A 149 11.18 -13.71 2.37
C SER A 149 10.08 -12.96 1.60
N ALA A 150 10.21 -12.91 0.26
CA ALA A 150 9.19 -12.35 -0.64
C ALA A 150 7.82 -13.04 -0.45
N TRP A 151 7.79 -14.31 -0.09
CA TRP A 151 6.55 -15.06 0.18
C TRP A 151 5.75 -14.53 1.37
N TRP A 152 6.43 -13.97 2.39
CA TRP A 152 5.74 -13.30 3.49
C TRP A 152 5.06 -12.00 3.02
N ILE A 153 5.61 -11.31 2.03
CA ILE A 153 4.96 -10.14 1.42
C ILE A 153 3.67 -10.56 0.71
N ALA A 154 3.72 -11.65 -0.07
CA ALA A 154 2.51 -12.22 -0.67
C ALA A 154 1.48 -12.61 0.40
N ALA A 155 1.93 -13.22 1.50
CA ALA A 155 1.06 -13.57 2.62
C ALA A 155 0.40 -12.33 3.24
N VAL A 156 1.15 -11.24 3.49
CA VAL A 156 0.61 -9.97 4.02
C VAL A 156 -0.50 -9.41 3.10
N VAL A 157 -0.26 -9.40 1.77
CA VAL A 157 -1.26 -8.96 0.81
C VAL A 157 -2.50 -9.85 0.85
N LEU A 158 -2.33 -11.17 0.84
CA LEU A 158 -3.45 -12.13 0.88
C LEU A 158 -4.23 -12.05 2.19
N ILE A 159 -3.56 -11.93 3.33
CA ILE A 159 -4.19 -11.76 4.65
C ILE A 159 -5.04 -10.49 4.67
N THR A 160 -4.48 -9.36 4.22
CA THR A 160 -5.20 -8.08 4.17
C THR A 160 -6.42 -8.17 3.25
N LYS A 161 -6.26 -8.70 2.04
CA LYS A 161 -7.38 -8.85 1.08
C LYS A 161 -8.40 -9.89 1.51
N SER A 162 -8.01 -10.91 2.28
CA SER A 162 -8.98 -11.86 2.85
C SER A 162 -9.91 -11.18 3.86
N CYS A 163 -9.42 -10.17 4.60
CA CYS A 163 -10.27 -9.35 5.46
C CYS A 163 -11.38 -8.66 4.65
N ASP A 164 -11.05 -8.04 3.52
CA ASP A 164 -12.02 -7.37 2.65
C ASP A 164 -13.08 -8.37 2.12
N ILE A 165 -12.63 -9.55 1.71
CA ILE A 165 -13.52 -10.63 1.24
C ILE A 165 -14.44 -11.11 2.36
N GLY A 166 -13.88 -11.41 3.54
CA GLY A 166 -14.65 -11.86 4.71
C GLY A 166 -15.65 -10.81 5.17
N ALA A 167 -15.22 -9.53 5.20
CA ALA A 167 -16.07 -8.42 5.57
C ALA A 167 -17.25 -8.24 4.60
N TYR A 168 -17.00 -8.42 3.29
CA TYR A 168 -18.06 -8.37 2.29
C TYR A 168 -19.10 -9.48 2.47
N PHE A 169 -18.67 -10.75 2.55
CA PHE A 169 -19.61 -11.86 2.67
C PHE A 169 -20.38 -11.84 4.00
N THR A 170 -19.70 -11.59 5.12
CA THR A 170 -20.35 -11.51 6.42
C THR A 170 -21.25 -10.28 6.52
N GLY A 171 -20.83 -9.15 5.97
CA GLY A 171 -21.62 -7.93 5.93
C GLY A 171 -22.89 -8.05 5.10
N CYS A 172 -22.85 -8.79 3.96
CA CYS A 172 -24.02 -9.04 3.13
C CYS A 172 -25.00 -10.03 3.78
N SER A 173 -24.51 -11.04 4.51
CA SER A 173 -25.36 -12.10 5.09
C SER A 173 -25.89 -11.76 6.49
N LEU A 174 -25.07 -11.15 7.33
CA LEU A 174 -25.37 -10.92 8.76
C LEU A 174 -25.36 -9.43 9.16
N GLY A 175 -24.96 -8.52 8.25
CA GLY A 175 -24.76 -7.10 8.58
C GLY A 175 -26.05 -6.39 8.97
N ARG A 176 -26.08 -5.84 10.18
CA ARG A 176 -27.20 -5.06 10.75
C ARG A 176 -26.78 -3.67 11.17
N HIS A 177 -25.57 -3.53 11.73
CA HIS A 177 -25.06 -2.27 12.28
C HIS A 177 -24.06 -1.66 11.31
N LYS A 178 -24.34 -0.44 10.83
CA LYS A 178 -23.41 0.29 9.93
C LYS A 178 -22.18 0.75 10.71
N LEU A 179 -20.98 0.63 10.09
CA LEU A 179 -19.72 1.02 10.72
C LEU A 179 -19.52 2.54 10.66
N ILE A 180 -19.47 3.09 9.44
CA ILE A 180 -19.29 4.54 9.17
C ILE A 180 -20.17 4.93 7.98
N PRO A 181 -21.49 5.18 8.20
CA PRO A 181 -22.46 5.36 7.11
C PRO A 181 -22.15 6.53 6.16
N TRP A 182 -21.59 7.61 6.69
CA TRP A 182 -21.29 8.84 5.93
C TRP A 182 -20.05 8.74 5.04
N VAL A 183 -19.15 7.79 5.28
CA VAL A 183 -17.95 7.54 4.46
C VAL A 183 -18.19 6.37 3.52
N SER A 184 -18.61 5.23 4.09
CA SER A 184 -18.81 3.97 3.38
C SER A 184 -20.10 3.29 3.86
N PRO A 185 -21.26 3.57 3.22
CA PRO A 185 -22.58 3.06 3.66
C PRO A 185 -22.72 1.53 3.53
N GLY A 186 -21.80 0.87 2.79
CA GLY A 186 -21.78 -0.58 2.64
C GLY A 186 -21.16 -1.34 3.82
N LYS A 187 -20.26 -0.71 4.57
CA LYS A 187 -19.52 -1.38 5.66
C LYS A 187 -20.38 -1.57 6.92
N THR A 188 -20.25 -2.76 7.55
CA THR A 188 -20.97 -3.14 8.77
C THR A 188 -20.00 -3.63 9.84
N VAL A 189 -20.43 -3.53 11.12
CA VAL A 189 -19.65 -4.02 12.27
C VAL A 189 -19.49 -5.54 12.21
N GLU A 190 -20.57 -6.25 11.88
CA GLU A 190 -20.56 -7.70 11.73
C GLU A 190 -19.65 -8.12 10.58
N GLY A 191 -19.64 -7.35 9.49
CA GLY A 191 -18.70 -7.53 8.38
C GLY A 191 -17.26 -7.40 8.84
N LEU A 192 -16.93 -6.36 9.61
CA LEU A 192 -15.58 -6.18 10.16
C LEU A 192 -15.15 -7.40 10.99
N ILE A 193 -16.01 -7.87 11.90
CA ILE A 193 -15.69 -9.04 12.74
C ILE A 193 -15.44 -10.29 11.89
N GLY A 194 -16.30 -10.56 10.91
CA GLY A 194 -16.13 -11.70 9.99
C GLY A 194 -14.88 -11.59 9.13
N GLY A 195 -14.56 -10.37 8.69
CA GLY A 195 -13.32 -10.07 7.97
C GLY A 195 -12.06 -10.36 8.79
N LEU A 196 -12.04 -9.88 10.04
CA LEU A 196 -10.92 -10.13 10.96
C LEU A 196 -10.76 -11.62 11.29
N ALA A 197 -11.87 -12.35 11.46
CA ALA A 197 -11.81 -13.80 11.68
C ALA A 197 -11.21 -14.54 10.47
N LEU A 198 -11.62 -14.17 9.24
CA LEU A 198 -11.04 -14.76 8.02
C LEU A 198 -9.56 -14.39 7.87
N ALA A 199 -9.18 -13.15 8.11
CA ALA A 199 -7.79 -12.71 8.04
C ALA A 199 -6.90 -13.45 9.05
N ALA A 200 -7.38 -13.66 10.28
CA ALA A 200 -6.69 -14.46 11.30
C ALA A 200 -6.52 -15.92 10.85
N GLY A 201 -7.55 -16.53 10.27
CA GLY A 201 -7.48 -17.89 9.73
C GLY A 201 -6.48 -18.02 8.57
N VAL A 202 -6.48 -17.06 7.63
CA VAL A 202 -5.52 -17.03 6.51
C VAL A 202 -4.10 -16.79 7.01
N ALA A 203 -3.91 -15.96 8.05
CA ALA A 203 -2.59 -15.73 8.64
C ALA A 203 -2.01 -17.00 9.28
N VAL A 204 -2.83 -17.77 10.01
CA VAL A 204 -2.42 -19.07 10.57
C VAL A 204 -2.08 -20.04 9.46
N LEU A 205 -2.91 -20.15 8.42
CA LEU A 205 -2.65 -21.02 7.28
C LEU A 205 -1.33 -20.64 6.56
N ALA A 206 -1.13 -19.34 6.30
CA ALA A 206 0.10 -18.84 5.68
C ALA A 206 1.34 -19.16 6.53
N SER A 207 1.25 -18.95 7.86
CA SER A 207 2.34 -19.30 8.78
C SER A 207 2.69 -20.79 8.72
N CYS A 208 1.71 -21.68 8.81
CA CYS A 208 1.93 -23.13 8.73
C CYS A 208 2.52 -23.54 7.37
N LEU A 209 2.02 -22.98 6.26
CA LEU A 209 2.52 -23.29 4.94
C LEU A 209 3.97 -22.81 4.76
N LEU A 210 4.27 -21.56 5.11
CA LEU A 210 5.60 -20.98 4.94
C LEU A 210 6.63 -21.68 5.84
N ALA A 211 6.25 -22.03 7.08
CA ALA A 211 7.11 -22.83 7.96
C ALA A 211 7.43 -24.21 7.37
N SER A 212 6.48 -24.87 6.71
CA SER A 212 6.71 -26.18 6.06
C SER A 212 7.70 -26.11 4.88
N TYR A 213 7.87 -24.93 4.27
CA TYR A 213 8.86 -24.66 3.23
C TYR A 213 10.18 -24.10 3.77
N GLY A 214 10.36 -24.04 5.10
CA GLY A 214 11.60 -23.60 5.75
C GLY A 214 11.75 -22.07 5.84
N TYR A 215 10.69 -21.29 5.60
CA TYR A 215 10.69 -19.86 5.84
C TYR A 215 10.45 -19.53 7.32
N LYS A 216 10.58 -18.22 7.68
CA LYS A 216 10.42 -17.75 9.07
C LYS A 216 9.13 -18.31 9.69
N ASP A 217 9.28 -19.07 10.76
CA ASP A 217 8.15 -19.62 11.52
C ASP A 217 7.57 -18.57 12.46
N ILE A 218 6.25 -18.50 12.52
CA ILE A 218 5.50 -17.64 13.44
C ILE A 218 4.54 -18.56 14.21
N SER A 219 4.57 -18.48 15.54
CA SER A 219 3.63 -19.25 16.36
C SER A 219 2.18 -18.92 16.03
N TRP A 220 1.30 -19.90 16.12
CA TRP A 220 -0.12 -19.72 15.77
C TRP A 220 -0.84 -18.57 16.53
N PRO A 221 -0.52 -18.27 17.83
CA PRO A 221 -1.13 -17.11 18.47
C PRO A 221 -0.65 -15.78 17.87
N MET A 222 0.65 -15.71 17.51
CA MET A 222 1.21 -14.53 16.87
C MET A 222 0.66 -14.36 15.45
N ALA A 223 0.43 -15.45 14.72
CA ALA A 223 -0.22 -15.43 13.41
C ALA A 223 -1.66 -14.89 13.48
N ILE A 224 -2.44 -15.26 14.52
CA ILE A 224 -3.76 -14.68 14.76
C ILE A 224 -3.67 -13.17 15.00
N VAL A 225 -2.76 -12.74 15.87
CA VAL A 225 -2.56 -11.31 16.16
C VAL A 225 -2.16 -10.55 14.89
N LEU A 226 -1.23 -11.10 14.09
CA LEU A 226 -0.84 -10.54 12.80
C LEU A 226 -2.04 -10.39 11.87
N GLY A 227 -2.86 -11.44 11.71
CA GLY A 227 -4.06 -11.40 10.87
C GLY A 227 -5.06 -10.34 11.30
N VAL A 228 -5.31 -10.21 12.60
CA VAL A 228 -6.20 -9.18 13.15
C VAL A 228 -5.64 -7.78 12.91
N LEU A 229 -4.37 -7.55 13.20
CA LEU A 229 -3.73 -6.24 13.01
C LEU A 229 -3.69 -5.83 11.55
N LEU A 230 -3.34 -6.74 10.63
CA LEU A 230 -3.35 -6.47 9.19
C LEU A 230 -4.76 -6.22 8.66
N GLY A 231 -5.76 -6.97 9.16
CA GLY A 231 -7.16 -6.74 8.82
C GLY A 231 -7.66 -5.37 9.27
N LEU A 232 -7.34 -4.96 10.52
CA LEU A 232 -7.69 -3.63 11.04
C LEU A 232 -6.99 -2.52 10.26
N ALA A 233 -5.68 -2.67 9.99
CA ALA A 233 -4.91 -1.71 9.22
C ALA A 233 -5.47 -1.57 7.78
N GLY A 234 -5.79 -2.70 7.13
CA GLY A 234 -6.40 -2.70 5.81
C GLY A 234 -7.75 -1.98 5.78
N GLN A 235 -8.62 -2.25 6.75
CA GLN A 235 -9.91 -1.56 6.85
C GLN A 235 -9.76 -0.06 7.15
N ALA A 236 -8.78 0.32 7.96
CA ALA A 236 -8.47 1.73 8.24
C ALA A 236 -7.91 2.44 6.98
N GLY A 237 -7.06 1.77 6.20
CA GLY A 237 -6.53 2.28 4.94
C GLY A 237 -7.62 2.56 3.91
N ASP A 238 -8.51 1.57 3.66
CA ASP A 238 -9.65 1.72 2.75
C ASP A 238 -10.61 2.84 3.22
N LEU A 239 -10.88 2.95 4.52
CA LEU A 239 -11.70 4.05 5.06
C LEU A 239 -11.03 5.41 4.88
N SER A 240 -9.71 5.51 5.09
CA SER A 240 -8.95 6.74 4.88
C SER A 240 -9.01 7.18 3.43
N MET A 241 -8.81 6.26 2.49
CA MET A 241 -8.92 6.56 1.06
C MET A 241 -10.37 6.91 0.66
N SER A 242 -11.35 6.24 1.26
CA SER A 242 -12.76 6.57 1.08
C SER A 242 -13.08 8.00 1.53
N LEU A 243 -12.50 8.49 2.63
CA LEU A 243 -12.63 9.89 3.06
C LEU A 243 -12.06 10.86 2.04
N ILE A 244 -10.85 10.60 1.52
CA ILE A 244 -10.20 11.43 0.49
C ILE A 244 -11.07 11.49 -0.77
N LYS A 245 -11.66 10.36 -1.20
CA LYS A 245 -12.58 10.32 -2.35
C LYS A 245 -13.84 11.13 -2.11
N ARG A 246 -14.40 11.13 -0.89
CA ARG A 246 -15.59 11.95 -0.57
C ARG A 246 -15.29 13.45 -0.52
N ASP A 247 -14.10 13.85 -0.04
CA ASP A 247 -13.63 15.24 -0.09
C ASP A 247 -13.59 15.78 -1.55
N ALA A 248 -13.17 14.93 -2.48
CA ALA A 248 -13.12 15.22 -3.91
C ALA A 248 -14.44 14.96 -4.67
N GLU A 249 -15.53 14.60 -3.99
CA GLU A 249 -16.83 14.26 -4.57
C GLU A 249 -16.80 13.14 -5.61
N VAL A 250 -15.77 12.26 -5.55
CA VAL A 250 -15.64 11.09 -6.43
C VAL A 250 -15.92 9.79 -5.67
N LYS A 251 -16.15 8.72 -6.41
CA LYS A 251 -16.36 7.39 -5.85
C LYS A 251 -15.14 6.49 -6.01
N ASP A 252 -14.57 6.48 -7.19
CA ASP A 252 -13.42 5.66 -7.56
C ASP A 252 -12.29 6.62 -7.97
N CYS A 253 -11.02 6.23 -7.76
CA CYS A 253 -9.87 7.09 -8.06
C CYS A 253 -9.67 7.29 -9.57
N SER A 254 -9.96 6.25 -10.35
CA SER A 254 -9.93 6.24 -11.81
C SER A 254 -10.68 4.99 -12.34
N ASP A 255 -10.69 4.81 -13.66
CA ASP A 255 -11.20 3.61 -14.33
C ASP A 255 -10.06 2.75 -14.92
N THR A 256 -8.84 2.89 -14.40
CA THR A 256 -7.64 2.23 -14.93
C THR A 256 -7.73 0.71 -14.87
N ILE A 257 -8.29 0.15 -13.77
CA ILE A 257 -8.41 -1.30 -13.59
C ILE A 257 -9.87 -1.74 -13.83
N PRO A 258 -10.13 -2.54 -14.89
CA PRO A 258 -11.48 -2.91 -15.26
C PRO A 258 -12.25 -3.59 -14.12
N GLY A 259 -13.31 -2.92 -13.63
CA GLY A 259 -14.20 -3.41 -12.59
C GLY A 259 -13.74 -3.19 -11.15
N MET A 260 -12.51 -2.71 -10.92
CA MET A 260 -11.96 -2.43 -9.60
C MET A 260 -11.73 -0.94 -9.31
N GLY A 261 -11.76 -0.09 -10.36
CA GLY A 261 -11.47 1.33 -10.21
C GLY A 261 -10.04 1.68 -10.57
N GLY A 262 -9.39 2.50 -9.79
CA GLY A 262 -7.99 2.88 -9.95
C GLY A 262 -7.00 1.91 -9.30
N VAL A 263 -5.72 2.13 -9.57
CA VAL A 263 -4.62 1.44 -8.89
C VAL A 263 -4.68 1.76 -7.38
N MET A 264 -4.99 3.00 -7.04
CA MET A 264 -5.11 3.44 -5.65
C MET A 264 -6.28 2.76 -4.91
N ASP A 265 -7.38 2.41 -5.63
CA ASP A 265 -8.51 1.67 -5.07
C ASP A 265 -8.15 0.20 -4.73
N VAL A 266 -7.10 -0.33 -5.33
CA VAL A 266 -6.57 -1.68 -5.01
C VAL A 266 -5.54 -1.61 -3.88
N LEU A 267 -4.76 -0.51 -3.82
CA LEU A 267 -3.68 -0.33 -2.86
C LEU A 267 -4.15 0.18 -1.49
N ASP A 268 -5.29 0.83 -1.40
CA ASP A 268 -5.77 1.58 -0.24
C ASP A 268 -5.64 0.82 1.09
N SER A 269 -6.05 -0.44 1.12
CA SER A 269 -5.93 -1.31 2.30
C SER A 269 -4.48 -1.79 2.53
N LEU A 270 -3.68 -1.94 1.47
CA LEU A 270 -2.32 -2.45 1.54
C LEU A 270 -1.34 -1.41 2.06
N LEU A 271 -1.55 -0.13 1.73
CA LEU A 271 -0.64 0.94 2.12
C LEU A 271 -0.50 1.04 3.64
N LEU A 272 -1.59 0.95 4.39
CA LEU A 272 -1.52 1.00 5.86
C LEU A 272 -1.17 -0.37 6.47
N ALA A 273 -1.45 -1.47 5.77
CA ALA A 273 -1.05 -2.81 6.23
C ALA A 273 0.46 -3.01 6.19
N ALA A 274 1.18 -2.41 5.23
CA ALA A 274 2.62 -2.58 5.07
C ALA A 274 3.45 -2.13 6.30
N PRO A 275 3.29 -0.91 6.86
CA PRO A 275 4.00 -0.51 8.08
C PRO A 275 3.64 -1.37 9.29
N VAL A 276 2.38 -1.80 9.41
CA VAL A 276 1.94 -2.69 10.50
C VAL A 276 2.58 -4.07 10.36
N ALA A 277 2.65 -4.61 9.14
CA ALA A 277 3.36 -5.86 8.88
C ALA A 277 4.83 -5.75 9.29
N TRP A 278 5.53 -4.71 8.84
CA TRP A 278 6.94 -4.52 9.17
C TRP A 278 7.19 -4.46 10.68
N LEU A 279 6.33 -3.75 11.43
CA LEU A 279 6.42 -3.70 12.89
C LEU A 279 6.20 -5.08 13.55
N CYS A 280 5.31 -5.91 13.02
CA CYS A 280 5.04 -7.25 13.56
C CYS A 280 6.18 -8.24 13.29
N PHE A 281 6.95 -8.06 12.21
CA PHE A 281 8.04 -8.96 11.85
C PHE A 281 9.40 -8.55 12.44
N ARG A 282 9.52 -7.34 12.97
CA ARG A 282 10.73 -6.81 13.58
C ARG A 282 10.83 -7.18 15.05
#